data_6e7a0b27808e07cb5dbc80d7f47f9c1b
#
_entry.id   6e7a0b27808e07cb5dbc80d7f47f9c1b
#
_cell.length_a   1.000
_cell.length_b   1.000
_cell.length_c   1.000
_cell.angle_alpha   90.00
_cell.angle_beta   90.00
_cell.angle_gamma   90.00
#
_symmetry.space_group_name_H-M   'P 1'
#
loop_
_entity.id
_entity.type
_entity.pdbx_description
1 polymer ?
#
loop_
_entity_poly.entity_id
_entity_poly.type
_entity_poly.pdbx_seq_one_letter_code
_entity_poly.pdbx_strand_id
1 'polypeptide(L)'
;MDENEALVELLEEALGDHGLHYPNRGQISFNCPVCDDDRNKHNLEVNYIDNVFKCWSCGDSEGTHGPLGKLFDKYGNKKQKKLYNVLKPETVVKREKPKKQLKLPDGFTLFKDSSPVYPVRRQAMNYLKSRGITDDMIEKYQIGFCDKGDHSGRIVIPSYNTKGELNYYIARSWNPMSRAKYKNPIAEKDKIIFWENLIDWNKDIYLVEGAFDGLFVNNSIPMLGKHMSELLFETIYTKAKGDIIICLDADAWQNAIKLYHELSGGDLWGRIKLVKLPDDKDIADLRGEIKDEYYHIIK
;
A
#
# COMPACT_ATOMS: atom_id res chain seq x y z
N MET A 1 10.78 -32.62 -24.42
CA MET A 1 11.05 -32.13 -23.05
C MET A 1 10.04 -31.05 -22.79
N ASP A 2 9.25 -31.18 -21.75
CA ASP A 2 8.28 -30.15 -21.36
C ASP A 2 9.03 -28.88 -20.93
N GLU A 3 8.49 -27.70 -21.23
CA GLU A 3 9.12 -26.42 -20.87
C GLU A 3 9.38 -26.34 -19.35
N ASN A 4 8.52 -26.93 -18.54
CA ASN A 4 8.67 -27.01 -17.10
C ASN A 4 9.83 -27.92 -16.68
N GLU A 5 10.03 -29.05 -17.36
CA GLU A 5 11.17 -29.95 -17.11
C GLU A 5 12.49 -29.24 -17.44
N ALA A 6 12.55 -28.55 -18.58
CA ALA A 6 13.73 -27.78 -18.96
C ALA A 6 14.03 -26.62 -17.98
N LEU A 7 12.98 -26.00 -17.39
CA LEU A 7 13.17 -24.96 -16.38
C LEU A 7 13.66 -25.53 -15.05
N VAL A 8 13.19 -26.72 -14.66
CA VAL A 8 13.69 -27.43 -13.47
C VAL A 8 15.17 -27.80 -13.63
N GLU A 9 15.57 -28.39 -14.78
CA GLU A 9 16.99 -28.69 -15.07
C GLU A 9 17.86 -27.42 -15.01
N LEU A 10 17.35 -26.31 -15.54
CA LEU A 10 18.04 -25.02 -15.49
C LEU A 10 18.21 -24.47 -14.07
N LEU A 11 17.22 -24.69 -13.19
CA LEU A 11 17.29 -24.35 -11.78
C LEU A 11 18.32 -25.21 -11.04
N GLU A 12 18.36 -26.50 -11.33
CA GLU A 12 19.36 -27.45 -10.77
C GLU A 12 20.78 -27.06 -11.20
N GLU A 13 20.98 -26.71 -12.48
CA GLU A 13 22.27 -26.21 -12.95
C GLU A 13 22.72 -24.93 -12.25
N ALA A 14 21.78 -24.07 -11.82
CA ALA A 14 22.10 -22.79 -11.22
C ALA A 14 22.24 -22.86 -9.68
N LEU A 15 21.52 -23.76 -9.02
CA LEU A 15 21.38 -23.82 -7.56
C LEU A 15 21.90 -25.11 -6.93
N GLY A 16 22.20 -26.16 -7.74
CA GLY A 16 22.57 -27.47 -7.27
C GLY A 16 21.37 -28.41 -7.06
N ASP A 17 21.60 -29.49 -6.32
CA ASP A 17 20.60 -30.51 -6.10
C ASP A 17 19.37 -29.95 -5.38
N HIS A 18 18.20 -30.39 -5.81
CA HIS A 18 16.95 -30.01 -5.19
C HIS A 18 16.55 -30.95 -4.03
N GLY A 19 15.70 -30.43 -3.13
CA GLY A 19 15.06 -31.23 -2.08
C GLY A 19 13.70 -31.75 -2.53
N LEU A 20 12.63 -31.22 -1.92
CA LEU A 20 11.26 -31.61 -2.27
C LEU A 20 10.84 -31.05 -3.62
N HIS A 21 10.23 -31.87 -4.46
CA HIS A 21 9.66 -31.49 -5.74
C HIS A 21 8.20 -31.94 -5.85
N TYR A 22 7.31 -31.00 -6.12
CA TYR A 22 5.87 -31.23 -6.32
C TYR A 22 5.46 -30.73 -7.72
N PRO A 23 5.65 -31.55 -8.78
CA PRO A 23 5.41 -31.14 -10.17
C PRO A 23 4.01 -30.59 -10.41
N ASN A 24 2.99 -31.21 -9.83
CA ASN A 24 1.59 -30.79 -9.98
C ASN A 24 1.29 -29.40 -9.41
N ARG A 25 2.18 -28.85 -8.57
CA ARG A 25 2.07 -27.52 -7.98
C ARG A 25 3.13 -26.57 -8.53
N GLY A 26 4.07 -27.05 -9.34
CA GLY A 26 5.21 -26.31 -9.81
C GLY A 26 6.19 -25.91 -8.71
N GLN A 27 6.18 -26.62 -7.57
CA GLN A 27 7.01 -26.29 -6.41
C GLN A 27 8.23 -27.20 -6.30
N ILE A 28 9.40 -26.59 -6.11
CA ILE A 28 10.67 -27.28 -5.91
C ILE A 28 11.50 -26.50 -4.88
N SER A 29 12.27 -27.20 -4.05
CA SER A 29 13.08 -26.56 -3.01
C SER A 29 14.58 -26.78 -3.23
N PHE A 30 15.38 -25.77 -2.88
CA PHE A 30 16.84 -25.76 -2.99
C PHE A 30 17.51 -25.27 -1.71
N ASN A 31 18.80 -25.51 -1.58
CA ASN A 31 19.61 -24.82 -0.59
C ASN A 31 19.71 -23.32 -0.96
N CYS A 32 19.53 -22.46 0.03
CA CYS A 32 19.59 -21.03 -0.20
C CYS A 32 21.04 -20.56 -0.28
N PRO A 33 21.46 -19.91 -1.39
CA PRO A 33 22.84 -19.45 -1.51
C PRO A 33 23.18 -18.25 -0.61
N VAL A 34 22.20 -17.68 0.12
CA VAL A 34 22.40 -16.54 1.02
C VAL A 34 22.60 -16.98 2.46
N CYS A 35 21.75 -17.87 2.98
CA CYS A 35 21.83 -18.30 4.37
C CYS A 35 22.85 -19.39 4.64
N ASP A 36 23.54 -19.88 3.61
CA ASP A 36 24.64 -20.85 3.67
C ASP A 36 24.45 -21.88 4.80
N ASP A 37 23.31 -22.59 4.74
CA ASP A 37 22.95 -23.51 5.80
C ASP A 37 23.56 -24.90 5.49
N ASP A 38 24.70 -25.19 6.10
CA ASP A 38 25.46 -26.46 6.01
C ASP A 38 24.64 -27.75 6.24
N ARG A 39 23.34 -27.63 6.44
CA ARG A 39 22.46 -28.73 6.89
C ARG A 39 21.47 -29.24 5.85
N ASN A 40 21.64 -28.92 4.56
CA ASN A 40 20.74 -29.38 3.48
C ASN A 40 19.25 -29.19 3.79
N LYS A 41 18.88 -28.02 4.30
CA LYS A 41 17.51 -27.75 4.71
C LYS A 41 16.58 -27.36 3.57
N HIS A 42 17.13 -27.08 2.39
CA HIS A 42 16.37 -26.69 1.20
C HIS A 42 15.31 -25.58 1.48
N ASN A 43 15.72 -24.54 2.21
CA ASN A 43 14.84 -23.46 2.64
C ASN A 43 14.43 -22.48 1.52
N LEU A 44 15.05 -22.56 0.35
CA LEU A 44 14.70 -21.77 -0.82
C LEU A 44 13.62 -22.50 -1.61
N GLU A 45 12.38 -22.06 -1.47
CA GLU A 45 11.25 -22.58 -2.23
C GLU A 45 11.09 -21.80 -3.53
N VAL A 46 10.96 -22.53 -4.63
CA VAL A 46 10.75 -22.00 -5.98
C VAL A 46 9.41 -22.54 -6.49
N ASN A 47 8.54 -21.63 -6.97
CA ASN A 47 7.40 -21.99 -7.77
C ASN A 47 7.67 -21.59 -9.22
N TYR A 48 7.99 -22.57 -10.05
CA TYR A 48 8.36 -22.32 -11.44
C TYR A 48 7.16 -22.07 -12.36
N ILE A 49 5.93 -22.45 -11.96
CA ILE A 49 4.70 -22.10 -12.67
C ILE A 49 4.32 -20.65 -12.41
N ASP A 50 4.34 -20.23 -11.13
CA ASP A 50 4.04 -18.84 -10.74
C ASP A 50 5.24 -17.89 -10.95
N ASN A 51 6.39 -18.43 -11.36
CA ASN A 51 7.61 -17.69 -11.66
C ASN A 51 8.15 -16.89 -10.47
N VAL A 52 8.09 -17.45 -9.25
CA VAL A 52 8.52 -16.80 -8.02
C VAL A 52 9.37 -17.71 -7.13
N PHE A 53 10.16 -17.10 -6.25
CA PHE A 53 10.91 -17.80 -5.23
C PHE A 53 10.89 -17.07 -3.89
N LYS A 54 11.10 -17.83 -2.79
CA LYS A 54 11.25 -17.28 -1.44
C LYS A 54 12.10 -18.21 -0.59
N CYS A 55 13.05 -17.64 0.16
CA CYS A 55 13.74 -18.35 1.23
C CYS A 55 13.03 -18.14 2.56
N TRP A 56 12.58 -19.21 3.18
CA TRP A 56 11.86 -19.16 4.47
C TRP A 56 12.77 -18.84 5.66
N SER A 57 14.07 -19.15 5.54
CA SER A 57 15.06 -18.86 6.59
C SER A 57 15.54 -17.41 6.58
N CYS A 58 15.73 -16.82 5.38
CA CYS A 58 16.18 -15.43 5.23
C CYS A 58 15.04 -14.40 5.37
N GLY A 59 13.79 -14.86 5.31
CA GLY A 59 12.61 -13.98 5.36
C GLY A 59 12.53 -12.99 4.19
N ASP A 60 12.33 -11.72 4.51
CA ASP A 60 12.17 -10.66 3.52
C ASP A 60 13.49 -9.89 3.25
N SER A 61 14.64 -10.51 3.53
CA SER A 61 15.95 -9.93 3.21
C SER A 61 16.12 -9.73 1.70
N GLU A 62 16.87 -8.70 1.30
CA GLU A 62 17.07 -8.38 -0.10
C GLU A 62 17.70 -9.55 -0.89
N GLY A 63 17.08 -9.90 -2.02
CA GLY A 63 17.54 -10.97 -2.91
C GLY A 63 17.20 -12.39 -2.45
N THR A 64 16.36 -12.56 -1.44
CA THR A 64 15.92 -13.87 -0.93
C THR A 64 14.48 -14.22 -1.31
N HIS A 65 13.80 -13.34 -2.03
CA HIS A 65 12.46 -13.55 -2.58
C HIS A 65 12.22 -12.71 -3.84
N GLY A 66 11.25 -13.10 -4.63
CA GLY A 66 10.81 -12.36 -5.80
C GLY A 66 10.59 -13.21 -7.06
N PRO A 67 10.54 -12.59 -8.25
CA PRO A 67 10.44 -13.32 -9.51
C PRO A 67 11.75 -14.09 -9.82
N LEU A 68 11.62 -15.27 -10.46
CA LEU A 68 12.78 -16.14 -10.79
C LEU A 68 13.87 -15.45 -11.60
N GLY A 69 13.51 -14.45 -12.41
CA GLY A 69 14.49 -13.65 -13.13
C GLY A 69 15.58 -13.06 -12.24
N LYS A 70 15.22 -12.54 -11.05
CA LYS A 70 16.17 -12.03 -10.06
C LYS A 70 17.15 -13.11 -9.57
N LEU A 71 16.65 -14.35 -9.44
CA LEU A 71 17.47 -15.47 -9.01
C LEU A 71 18.53 -15.80 -10.08
N PHE A 72 18.12 -15.90 -11.34
CA PHE A 72 19.06 -16.11 -12.46
C PHE A 72 19.98 -14.89 -12.69
N ASP A 73 19.53 -13.67 -12.41
CA ASP A 73 20.38 -12.47 -12.48
C ASP A 73 21.51 -12.51 -11.46
N LYS A 74 21.25 -13.07 -10.28
CA LYS A 74 22.23 -13.10 -9.18
C LYS A 74 23.14 -14.34 -9.23
N TYR A 75 22.57 -15.51 -9.52
CA TYR A 75 23.26 -16.79 -9.41
C TYR A 75 23.47 -17.51 -10.75
N GLY A 76 22.74 -17.13 -11.79
CA GLY A 76 22.88 -17.73 -13.12
C GLY A 76 24.03 -17.11 -13.94
N ASN A 77 24.66 -17.95 -14.78
CA ASN A 77 25.59 -17.49 -15.78
C ASN A 77 24.88 -16.89 -17.02
N LYS A 78 25.64 -16.29 -17.95
CA LYS A 78 25.09 -15.65 -19.17
C LYS A 78 24.25 -16.60 -20.03
N LYS A 79 24.63 -17.89 -20.12
CA LYS A 79 23.89 -18.91 -20.88
C LYS A 79 22.55 -19.20 -20.20
N GLN A 80 22.57 -19.42 -18.88
CA GLN A 80 21.39 -19.71 -18.07
C GLN A 80 20.38 -18.56 -18.09
N LYS A 81 20.85 -17.31 -18.02
CA LYS A 81 19.96 -16.12 -18.15
C LYS A 81 19.26 -16.07 -19.51
N LYS A 82 20.00 -16.35 -20.61
CA LYS A 82 19.39 -16.38 -21.95
C LYS A 82 18.36 -17.50 -22.05
N LEU A 83 18.70 -18.71 -21.55
CA LEU A 83 17.82 -19.87 -21.62
C LEU A 83 16.57 -19.67 -20.75
N TYR A 84 16.72 -19.10 -19.55
CA TYR A 84 15.58 -18.71 -18.72
C TYR A 84 14.63 -17.75 -19.47
N ASN A 85 15.15 -16.76 -20.17
CA ASN A 85 14.32 -15.82 -20.94
C ASN A 85 13.53 -16.50 -22.08
N VAL A 86 13.99 -17.63 -22.56
CA VAL A 86 13.27 -18.45 -23.56
C VAL A 86 12.24 -19.37 -22.88
N LEU A 87 12.63 -20.00 -21.75
CA LEU A 87 11.82 -20.99 -21.02
C LEU A 87 10.86 -20.36 -20.00
N LYS A 88 11.12 -19.08 -19.60
CA LYS A 88 10.21 -18.44 -18.62
C LYS A 88 8.78 -18.59 -19.14
N PRO A 89 7.87 -19.13 -18.31
CA PRO A 89 6.48 -19.19 -18.68
C PRO A 89 6.10 -17.80 -19.19
N GLU A 90 5.50 -17.74 -20.39
CA GLU A 90 4.84 -16.50 -20.78
C GLU A 90 4.06 -16.11 -19.55
N THR A 91 4.41 -14.95 -18.98
CA THR A 91 3.76 -14.49 -17.75
C THR A 91 2.29 -14.74 -18.01
N VAL A 92 1.79 -15.81 -17.44
CA VAL A 92 0.35 -16.06 -17.43
C VAL A 92 -0.14 -14.76 -16.87
N VAL A 93 -0.67 -13.91 -17.76
CA VAL A 93 -1.44 -12.74 -17.33
C VAL A 93 -2.30 -13.37 -16.29
N LYS A 94 -1.93 -13.21 -15.01
CA LYS A 94 -2.61 -13.87 -13.90
C LYS A 94 -4.03 -13.65 -14.26
N ARG A 95 -4.75 -14.71 -14.71
CA ARG A 95 -6.18 -14.59 -14.96
C ARG A 95 -6.64 -13.99 -13.67
N GLU A 96 -6.85 -12.68 -13.68
CA GLU A 96 -7.22 -11.94 -12.49
C GLU A 96 -8.40 -12.73 -11.99
N LYS A 97 -8.19 -13.48 -10.91
CA LYS A 97 -9.32 -14.11 -10.21
C LYS A 97 -10.31 -12.99 -10.13
N PRO A 98 -11.55 -13.13 -10.63
CA PRO A 98 -12.45 -12.00 -10.75
C PRO A 98 -12.34 -11.24 -9.44
N LYS A 99 -11.79 -10.02 -9.48
CA LYS A 99 -11.41 -9.25 -8.28
C LYS A 99 -12.68 -9.22 -7.48
N LYS A 100 -12.71 -9.94 -6.35
CA LYS A 100 -13.89 -10.00 -5.50
C LYS A 100 -14.16 -8.55 -5.14
N GLN A 101 -15.21 -7.97 -5.72
CA GLN A 101 -15.50 -6.55 -5.60
C GLN A 101 -15.46 -6.21 -4.11
N LEU A 102 -14.61 -5.29 -3.73
CA LEU A 102 -14.50 -4.87 -2.34
C LEU A 102 -15.86 -4.36 -1.89
N LYS A 103 -16.27 -4.75 -0.69
CA LYS A 103 -17.52 -4.30 -0.07
C LYS A 103 -17.22 -3.62 1.23
N LEU A 104 -18.05 -2.67 1.60
CA LEU A 104 -18.03 -2.10 2.93
C LEU A 104 -18.30 -3.20 3.97
N PRO A 105 -17.77 -3.05 5.19
CA PRO A 105 -17.94 -4.06 6.23
C PRO A 105 -19.42 -4.32 6.55
N ASP A 106 -19.73 -5.56 6.93
CA ASP A 106 -21.06 -5.88 7.46
C ASP A 106 -21.39 -4.99 8.66
N GLY A 107 -22.62 -4.47 8.68
CA GLY A 107 -23.06 -3.53 9.71
C GLY A 107 -22.61 -2.08 9.50
N PHE A 108 -21.99 -1.77 8.35
CA PHE A 108 -21.71 -0.37 8.00
C PHE A 108 -22.99 0.43 7.82
N THR A 109 -23.02 1.60 8.44
CA THR A 109 -24.16 2.54 8.36
C THR A 109 -23.61 3.97 8.25
N LEU A 110 -24.12 4.75 7.30
CA LEU A 110 -23.82 6.18 7.21
C LEU A 110 -24.48 6.91 8.38
N PHE A 111 -23.87 7.98 8.86
CA PHE A 111 -24.44 8.76 9.97
C PHE A 111 -25.81 9.36 9.63
N LYS A 112 -26.04 9.76 8.38
CA LYS A 112 -27.33 10.28 7.92
C LYS A 112 -28.46 9.24 7.92
N ASP A 113 -28.12 7.96 7.79
CA ASP A 113 -29.08 6.86 7.68
C ASP A 113 -29.39 6.24 9.05
N SER A 114 -28.85 6.79 10.12
CA SER A 114 -29.02 6.29 11.48
C SER A 114 -29.67 7.33 12.39
N SER A 115 -30.54 6.87 13.30
CA SER A 115 -31.20 7.73 14.28
C SER A 115 -30.18 8.43 15.20
N PRO A 116 -30.28 9.75 15.42
CA PRO A 116 -29.40 10.50 16.32
C PRO A 116 -29.39 9.97 17.76
N VAL A 117 -30.47 9.34 18.22
CA VAL A 117 -30.56 8.78 19.57
C VAL A 117 -29.97 7.38 19.72
N TYR A 118 -29.55 6.75 18.60
CA TYR A 118 -28.98 5.42 18.64
C TYR A 118 -27.64 5.43 19.40
N PRO A 119 -27.48 4.62 20.47
CA PRO A 119 -26.34 4.71 21.38
C PRO A 119 -24.99 4.53 20.70
N VAL A 120 -24.87 3.56 19.77
CA VAL A 120 -23.64 3.28 19.04
C VAL A 120 -23.26 4.46 18.13
N ARG A 121 -24.27 5.05 17.44
CA ARG A 121 -24.07 6.26 16.64
C ARG A 121 -23.55 7.41 17.50
N ARG A 122 -24.10 7.61 18.71
CA ARG A 122 -23.63 8.68 19.60
C ARG A 122 -22.18 8.49 20.03
N GLN A 123 -21.77 7.26 20.37
CA GLN A 123 -20.38 6.95 20.71
C GLN A 123 -19.44 7.27 19.55
N ALA A 124 -19.78 6.78 18.34
CA ALA A 124 -19.04 7.04 17.13
C ALA A 124 -18.94 8.54 16.81
N MET A 125 -20.05 9.28 16.94
CA MET A 125 -20.10 10.74 16.72
C MET A 125 -19.27 11.49 17.75
N ASN A 126 -19.35 11.13 19.04
CA ASN A 126 -18.53 11.75 20.08
C ASN A 126 -17.04 11.57 19.81
N TYR A 127 -16.65 10.39 19.35
CA TYR A 127 -15.26 10.14 18.94
C TYR A 127 -14.83 11.05 17.77
N LEU A 128 -15.65 11.17 16.71
CA LEU A 128 -15.32 12.04 15.58
C LEU A 128 -15.22 13.51 16.01
N LYS A 129 -16.17 14.00 16.82
CA LYS A 129 -16.17 15.37 17.35
C LYS A 129 -14.97 15.63 18.26
N SER A 130 -14.58 14.68 19.11
CA SER A 130 -13.38 14.81 19.95
C SER A 130 -12.09 14.97 19.14
N ARG A 131 -12.10 14.46 17.89
CA ARG A 131 -10.99 14.64 16.94
C ARG A 131 -11.15 15.89 16.05
N GLY A 132 -12.18 16.70 16.26
CA GLY A 132 -12.42 17.91 15.48
C GLY A 132 -13.07 17.70 14.11
N ILE A 133 -13.55 16.47 13.84
CA ILE A 133 -14.22 16.14 12.56
C ILE A 133 -15.64 16.72 12.58
N THR A 134 -15.95 17.51 11.56
CA THR A 134 -17.24 18.20 11.41
C THR A 134 -18.28 17.35 10.69
N ASP A 135 -19.55 17.77 10.80
CA ASP A 135 -20.63 17.09 10.09
C ASP A 135 -20.46 17.19 8.56
N ASP A 136 -19.94 18.33 8.04
CA ASP A 136 -19.62 18.49 6.61
C ASP A 136 -18.55 17.52 6.13
N MET A 137 -17.49 17.29 6.94
CA MET A 137 -16.48 16.27 6.63
C MET A 137 -17.10 14.88 6.61
N ILE A 138 -17.98 14.56 7.59
CA ILE A 138 -18.67 13.27 7.65
C ILE A 138 -19.48 13.02 6.39
N GLU A 139 -20.20 14.03 5.92
CA GLU A 139 -21.02 13.94 4.71
C GLU A 139 -20.14 13.86 3.44
N LYS A 140 -19.19 14.79 3.28
CA LYS A 140 -18.29 14.86 2.11
C LYS A 140 -17.57 13.54 1.86
N TYR A 141 -17.02 12.94 2.91
CA TYR A 141 -16.23 11.71 2.81
C TYR A 141 -17.06 10.44 3.04
N GLN A 142 -18.38 10.55 3.15
CA GLN A 142 -19.31 9.43 3.38
C GLN A 142 -18.89 8.57 4.57
N ILE A 143 -18.42 9.21 5.65
CA ILE A 143 -17.97 8.52 6.84
C ILE A 143 -19.18 7.83 7.50
N GLY A 144 -18.97 6.60 7.94
CA GLY A 144 -19.96 5.83 8.67
C GLY A 144 -19.34 5.09 9.85
N PHE A 145 -20.13 4.22 10.44
CA PHE A 145 -19.71 3.38 11.56
C PHE A 145 -20.25 1.98 11.41
N CYS A 146 -19.65 1.01 12.10
CA CYS A 146 -20.16 -0.35 12.20
C CYS A 146 -20.65 -0.62 13.63
N ASP A 147 -21.88 -1.10 13.74
CA ASP A 147 -22.53 -1.47 15.00
C ASP A 147 -22.49 -2.96 15.28
N LYS A 148 -22.20 -3.79 14.27
CA LYS A 148 -22.16 -5.25 14.34
C LYS A 148 -21.08 -5.85 13.45
N GLY A 149 -20.95 -7.16 13.53
CA GLY A 149 -19.97 -7.91 12.75
C GLY A 149 -18.53 -7.67 13.20
N ASP A 150 -17.61 -8.11 12.39
CA ASP A 150 -16.17 -8.07 12.66
C ASP A 150 -15.58 -6.67 12.80
N HIS A 151 -16.29 -5.66 12.30
CA HIS A 151 -15.91 -4.24 12.37
C HIS A 151 -16.73 -3.46 13.40
N SER A 152 -17.48 -4.14 14.26
CA SER A 152 -18.22 -3.47 15.33
C SER A 152 -17.33 -2.56 16.16
N GLY A 153 -17.83 -1.38 16.53
CA GLY A 153 -17.06 -0.39 17.29
C GLY A 153 -16.01 0.37 16.47
N ARG A 154 -16.22 0.52 15.15
CA ARG A 154 -15.28 1.23 14.28
C ARG A 154 -15.94 2.30 13.43
N ILE A 155 -15.24 3.44 13.32
CA ILE A 155 -15.46 4.41 12.26
C ILE A 155 -14.93 3.82 10.96
N VAL A 156 -15.70 3.96 9.91
CA VAL A 156 -15.29 3.55 8.57
C VAL A 156 -15.27 4.76 7.63
N ILE A 157 -14.13 4.99 7.01
CA ILE A 157 -13.89 6.03 6.01
C ILE A 157 -13.70 5.33 4.67
N PRO A 158 -14.71 5.33 3.78
CA PRO A 158 -14.59 4.70 2.47
C PRO A 158 -13.75 5.55 1.51
N SER A 159 -13.21 4.89 0.51
CA SER A 159 -12.54 5.49 -0.64
C SER A 159 -13.09 4.89 -1.91
N TYR A 160 -13.29 5.75 -2.91
CA TYR A 160 -13.82 5.35 -4.21
C TYR A 160 -12.88 5.81 -5.33
N ASN A 161 -12.83 5.03 -6.41
CA ASN A 161 -12.13 5.42 -7.63
C ASN A 161 -12.96 6.41 -8.48
N THR A 162 -12.41 6.86 -9.59
CA THR A 162 -13.09 7.79 -10.52
C THR A 162 -14.39 7.24 -11.12
N LYS A 163 -14.63 5.94 -11.08
CA LYS A 163 -15.87 5.30 -11.53
C LYS A 163 -16.93 5.19 -10.42
N GLY A 164 -16.60 5.66 -9.19
CA GLY A 164 -17.49 5.52 -8.03
C GLY A 164 -17.48 4.11 -7.41
N GLU A 165 -16.54 3.26 -7.77
CA GLU A 165 -16.38 1.93 -7.20
C GLU A 165 -15.55 2.00 -5.93
N LEU A 166 -15.98 1.29 -4.86
CA LEU A 166 -15.21 1.19 -3.61
C LEU A 166 -13.85 0.53 -3.89
N ASN A 167 -12.77 1.29 -3.70
CA ASN A 167 -11.41 0.80 -3.92
C ASN A 167 -10.67 0.49 -2.62
N TYR A 168 -11.03 1.15 -1.50
CA TYR A 168 -10.49 0.88 -0.16
C TYR A 168 -11.42 1.41 0.94
N TYR A 169 -11.10 1.14 2.20
CA TYR A 169 -11.63 1.84 3.35
C TYR A 169 -10.66 1.77 4.53
N ILE A 170 -10.72 2.75 5.40
CA ILE A 170 -10.06 2.72 6.70
C ILE A 170 -11.12 2.43 7.76
N ALA A 171 -10.85 1.46 8.64
CA ALA A 171 -11.74 1.13 9.75
C ALA A 171 -11.00 1.25 11.08
N ARG A 172 -11.26 2.35 11.82
CA ARG A 172 -10.59 2.71 13.07
C ARG A 172 -11.52 2.55 14.26
N SER A 173 -11.03 1.86 15.30
CA SER A 173 -11.76 1.73 16.55
C SER A 173 -11.88 3.07 17.28
N TRP A 174 -13.07 3.40 17.78
CA TRP A 174 -13.24 4.52 18.71
C TRP A 174 -12.97 4.12 20.17
N ASN A 175 -12.79 2.83 20.45
CA ASN A 175 -12.39 2.38 21.78
C ASN A 175 -10.88 2.48 21.93
N PRO A 176 -10.34 3.31 22.85
CA PRO A 176 -8.91 3.47 23.06
C PRO A 176 -8.24 2.18 23.57
N MET A 177 -8.99 1.29 24.23
CA MET A 177 -8.49 0.01 24.74
C MET A 177 -8.49 -1.11 23.68
N SER A 178 -8.87 -0.81 22.45
CA SER A 178 -8.87 -1.81 21.37
C SER A 178 -7.46 -2.26 21.05
N ARG A 179 -7.19 -3.57 21.09
CA ARG A 179 -5.90 -4.18 20.71
C ARG A 179 -5.50 -3.86 19.27
N ALA A 180 -6.49 -3.77 18.37
CA ALA A 180 -6.30 -3.41 16.97
C ALA A 180 -6.92 -2.04 16.70
N LYS A 181 -6.10 -0.98 16.72
CA LYS A 181 -6.53 0.40 16.41
C LYS A 181 -7.19 0.47 15.02
N TYR A 182 -6.64 -0.21 14.03
CA TYR A 182 -7.17 -0.30 12.66
C TYR A 182 -7.49 -1.74 12.29
N LYS A 183 -8.53 -1.93 11.47
CA LYS A 183 -8.90 -3.19 10.82
C LYS A 183 -9.35 -2.90 9.40
N ASN A 184 -8.37 -2.68 8.53
CA ASN A 184 -8.59 -2.33 7.13
C ASN A 184 -8.88 -3.58 6.28
N PRO A 185 -9.39 -3.45 5.04
CA PRO A 185 -9.61 -4.57 4.15
C PRO A 185 -8.29 -5.23 3.76
N ILE A 186 -8.34 -6.52 3.46
CA ILE A 186 -7.25 -7.24 2.80
C ILE A 186 -7.31 -6.86 1.31
N ALA A 187 -6.68 -5.75 0.95
CA ALA A 187 -6.60 -5.23 -0.41
C ALA A 187 -5.22 -4.62 -0.66
N GLU A 188 -4.80 -4.62 -1.93
CA GLU A 188 -3.50 -4.08 -2.35
C GLU A 188 -3.57 -2.54 -2.35
N LYS A 189 -3.25 -1.92 -1.21
CA LYS A 189 -3.27 -0.46 -1.04
C LYS A 189 -2.37 0.28 -2.05
N ASP A 190 -1.32 -0.37 -2.53
CA ASP A 190 -0.38 0.22 -3.49
C ASP A 190 -0.94 0.26 -4.92
N LYS A 191 -2.09 -0.38 -5.16
CA LYS A 191 -2.79 -0.39 -6.46
C LYS A 191 -4.03 0.51 -6.48
N ILE A 192 -4.17 1.40 -5.52
CA ILE A 192 -5.27 2.38 -5.46
C ILE A 192 -4.74 3.77 -5.14
N ILE A 193 -5.52 4.77 -5.50
CA ILE A 193 -5.38 6.14 -5.00
C ILE A 193 -6.55 6.37 -4.05
N PHE A 194 -6.24 6.72 -2.81
CA PHE A 194 -7.28 6.94 -1.81
C PHE A 194 -8.03 8.25 -2.12
N TRP A 195 -9.37 8.18 -2.14
CA TRP A 195 -10.27 9.27 -2.54
C TRP A 195 -10.07 9.79 -3.96
N GLU A 196 -9.64 8.94 -4.89
CA GLU A 196 -9.34 9.34 -6.28
C GLU A 196 -10.50 10.13 -6.93
N ASN A 197 -11.75 9.78 -6.60
CA ASN A 197 -12.95 10.47 -7.08
C ASN A 197 -13.13 11.89 -6.55
N LEU A 198 -12.40 12.28 -5.51
CA LEU A 198 -12.48 13.60 -4.88
C LEU A 198 -11.31 14.53 -5.26
N ILE A 199 -10.31 14.02 -5.98
CA ILE A 199 -9.09 14.76 -6.32
C ILE A 199 -9.32 15.65 -7.54
N ASP A 200 -9.08 16.93 -7.37
CA ASP A 200 -8.96 17.91 -8.47
C ASP A 200 -7.49 18.02 -8.89
N TRP A 201 -7.14 17.37 -9.97
CA TRP A 201 -5.77 17.31 -10.50
C TRP A 201 -5.28 18.67 -11.06
N ASN A 202 -6.16 19.67 -11.18
CA ASN A 202 -5.79 21.02 -11.63
C ASN A 202 -5.38 21.94 -10.48
N LYS A 203 -5.58 21.53 -9.23
CA LYS A 203 -5.26 22.27 -8.01
C LYS A 203 -4.05 21.69 -7.30
N ASP A 204 -3.55 22.42 -6.32
CA ASP A 204 -2.54 21.95 -5.41
C ASP A 204 -3.03 20.69 -4.68
N ILE A 205 -2.14 19.69 -4.57
CA ILE A 205 -2.43 18.39 -3.97
C ILE A 205 -1.57 18.21 -2.74
N TYR A 206 -2.20 17.86 -1.63
CA TYR A 206 -1.52 17.57 -0.38
C TYR A 206 -1.34 16.06 -0.21
N LEU A 207 -0.09 15.61 -0.10
CA LEU A 207 0.23 14.23 0.26
C LEU A 207 0.33 14.15 1.79
N VAL A 208 -0.53 13.35 2.40
CA VAL A 208 -0.59 13.17 3.86
C VAL A 208 -0.40 11.69 4.23
N GLU A 209 -0.01 11.40 5.48
CA GLU A 209 0.28 10.03 5.89
C GLU A 209 -1.00 9.18 5.97
N GLY A 210 -2.04 9.67 6.62
CA GLY A 210 -3.24 8.92 6.94
C GLY A 210 -4.54 9.55 6.47
N ALA A 211 -5.61 8.73 6.42
CA ALA A 211 -6.93 9.23 6.01
C ALA A 211 -7.52 10.23 7.02
N PHE A 212 -7.20 10.08 8.32
CA PHE A 212 -7.68 11.04 9.31
C PHE A 212 -7.03 12.42 9.14
N ASP A 213 -5.78 12.47 8.73
CA ASP A 213 -5.04 13.71 8.46
C ASP A 213 -5.62 14.40 7.21
N GLY A 214 -5.89 13.59 6.18
CA GLY A 214 -6.48 14.07 4.94
C GLY A 214 -7.88 14.67 5.07
N LEU A 215 -8.63 14.36 6.14
CA LEU A 215 -9.94 14.98 6.37
C LEU A 215 -9.83 16.51 6.58
N PHE A 216 -8.72 16.98 7.14
CA PHE A 216 -8.52 18.38 7.50
C PHE A 216 -7.94 19.24 6.37
N VAL A 217 -7.47 18.62 5.30
CA VAL A 217 -6.83 19.33 4.19
C VAL A 217 -7.61 19.11 2.90
N ASN A 218 -7.94 20.20 2.23
CA ASN A 218 -8.62 20.11 0.94
C ASN A 218 -7.67 19.55 -0.13
N ASN A 219 -8.25 18.75 -1.05
CA ASN A 219 -7.54 18.12 -2.16
C ASN A 219 -6.34 17.29 -1.70
N SER A 220 -6.52 16.49 -0.65
CA SER A 220 -5.49 15.63 -0.07
C SER A 220 -5.55 14.20 -0.60
N ILE A 221 -4.39 13.59 -0.71
CA ILE A 221 -4.23 12.15 -1.00
C ILE A 221 -3.55 11.49 0.21
N PRO A 222 -4.28 10.74 1.01
CA PRO A 222 -3.70 9.86 2.04
C PRO A 222 -2.88 8.73 1.40
N MET A 223 -1.59 8.65 1.71
CA MET A 223 -0.70 7.61 1.18
C MET A 223 -0.87 6.27 1.91
N LEU A 224 -1.60 6.26 3.04
CA LEU A 224 -1.80 5.08 3.89
C LEU A 224 -0.49 4.47 4.41
N GLY A 225 0.49 5.31 4.67
CA GLY A 225 1.82 4.98 5.15
C GLY A 225 2.85 6.02 4.72
N LYS A 226 4.13 5.73 4.99
CA LYS A 226 5.25 6.67 4.78
C LYS A 226 5.90 6.58 3.38
N HIS A 227 5.36 5.74 2.50
CA HIS A 227 5.88 5.51 1.15
C HIS A 227 4.78 5.72 0.11
N MET A 228 5.15 6.34 -0.99
CA MET A 228 4.27 6.51 -2.14
C MET A 228 4.27 5.25 -2.98
N SER A 229 3.09 4.85 -3.49
CA SER A 229 2.99 3.75 -4.45
C SER A 229 3.43 4.20 -5.85
N GLU A 230 3.91 3.25 -6.66
CA GLU A 230 4.28 3.50 -8.06
C GLU A 230 3.08 4.07 -8.85
N LEU A 231 1.88 3.51 -8.64
CA LEU A 231 0.65 4.02 -9.25
C LEU A 231 0.40 5.51 -8.91
N LEU A 232 0.58 5.90 -7.65
CA LEU A 232 0.37 7.28 -7.22
C LEU A 232 1.43 8.19 -7.84
N PHE A 233 2.71 7.76 -7.86
CA PHE A 233 3.80 8.49 -8.51
C PHE A 233 3.48 8.75 -9.99
N GLU A 234 3.18 7.71 -10.77
CA GLU A 234 2.84 7.83 -12.19
C GLU A 234 1.63 8.73 -12.42
N THR A 235 0.60 8.62 -11.53
CA THR A 235 -0.61 9.41 -11.67
C THR A 235 -0.37 10.89 -11.38
N ILE A 236 0.42 11.22 -10.35
CA ILE A 236 0.84 12.60 -10.06
C ILE A 236 1.61 13.15 -11.25
N TYR A 237 2.60 12.41 -11.76
CA TYR A 237 3.44 12.84 -12.86
C TYR A 237 2.65 13.13 -14.13
N THR A 238 1.61 12.33 -14.40
CA THR A 238 0.82 12.45 -15.63
C THR A 238 -0.36 13.42 -15.52
N LYS A 239 -0.98 13.57 -14.34
CA LYS A 239 -2.23 14.31 -14.19
C LYS A 239 -2.12 15.63 -13.42
N ALA A 240 -1.19 15.75 -12.46
CA ALA A 240 -1.14 16.91 -11.59
C ALA A 240 -0.70 18.19 -12.33
N LYS A 241 -1.48 19.26 -12.17
CA LYS A 241 -1.21 20.58 -12.75
C LYS A 241 -0.80 21.61 -11.70
N GLY A 242 -1.31 21.51 -10.47
CA GLY A 242 -0.94 22.33 -9.32
C GLY A 242 0.35 21.88 -8.64
N ASP A 243 0.71 22.49 -7.53
CA ASP A 243 1.83 22.09 -6.71
C ASP A 243 1.53 20.81 -5.94
N ILE A 244 2.57 20.03 -5.65
CA ILE A 244 2.48 18.85 -4.80
C ILE A 244 3.09 19.21 -3.45
N ILE A 245 2.27 19.20 -2.42
CA ILE A 245 2.64 19.63 -1.07
C ILE A 245 2.76 18.39 -0.19
N ILE A 246 3.98 18.04 0.19
CA ILE A 246 4.26 16.91 1.06
C ILE A 246 4.09 17.37 2.51
N CYS A 247 3.07 16.85 3.20
CA CYS A 247 2.72 17.20 4.56
C CYS A 247 2.53 15.93 5.39
N LEU A 248 3.65 15.32 5.80
CA LEU A 248 3.65 14.12 6.64
C LEU A 248 3.74 14.51 8.13
N ASP A 249 3.46 13.54 9.00
CA ASP A 249 3.59 13.72 10.44
C ASP A 249 5.01 14.15 10.83
N ALA A 250 5.17 14.89 11.92
CA ALA A 250 6.45 15.46 12.31
C ALA A 250 7.56 14.41 12.47
N ASP A 251 7.23 13.20 12.95
CA ASP A 251 8.15 12.08 13.09
C ASP A 251 8.59 11.44 11.74
N ALA A 252 7.87 11.75 10.66
CA ALA A 252 8.13 11.25 9.31
C ALA A 252 8.95 12.22 8.43
N TRP A 253 9.58 13.25 9.01
CA TRP A 253 10.32 14.28 8.26
C TRP A 253 11.37 13.71 7.28
N GLN A 254 12.13 12.69 7.70
CA GLN A 254 13.12 12.06 6.83
C GLN A 254 12.47 11.34 5.62
N ASN A 255 11.26 10.82 5.79
CA ASN A 255 10.48 10.24 4.70
C ASN A 255 9.96 11.34 3.76
N ALA A 256 9.55 12.48 4.30
CA ALA A 256 9.13 13.62 3.49
C ALA A 256 10.26 14.15 2.59
N ILE A 257 11.50 14.24 3.10
CA ILE A 257 12.68 14.61 2.32
C ILE A 257 12.96 13.59 1.21
N LYS A 258 12.91 12.29 1.52
CA LYS A 258 13.09 11.23 0.50
C LYS A 258 12.05 11.33 -0.60
N LEU A 259 10.79 11.53 -0.22
CA LEU A 259 9.68 11.68 -1.16
C LEU A 259 9.83 12.94 -2.03
N TYR A 260 10.32 14.03 -1.44
CA TYR A 260 10.65 15.24 -2.20
C TYR A 260 11.67 14.94 -3.30
N HIS A 261 12.77 14.27 -2.98
CA HIS A 261 13.79 13.92 -3.96
C HIS A 261 13.27 12.93 -5.02
N GLU A 262 12.41 12.01 -4.64
CA GLU A 262 11.78 11.06 -5.55
C GLU A 262 10.89 11.77 -6.58
N LEU A 263 10.10 12.78 -6.13
CA LEU A 263 9.21 13.56 -6.99
C LEU A 263 9.90 14.69 -7.75
N SER A 264 11.04 15.20 -7.25
CA SER A 264 11.73 16.35 -7.81
C SER A 264 12.48 16.02 -9.10
N GLY A 265 11.74 15.77 -10.18
CA GLY A 265 12.30 15.50 -11.50
C GLY A 265 11.35 15.91 -12.63
N GLY A 266 11.91 16.13 -13.82
CA GLY A 266 11.14 16.45 -15.01
C GLY A 266 10.18 17.61 -14.83
N ASP A 267 8.93 17.45 -15.26
CA ASP A 267 7.88 18.48 -15.24
C ASP A 267 7.39 18.87 -13.83
N LEU A 268 7.77 18.09 -12.80
CA LEU A 268 7.45 18.41 -11.41
C LEU A 268 8.50 19.31 -10.75
N TRP A 269 9.63 19.59 -11.44
CA TRP A 269 10.67 20.46 -10.91
C TRP A 269 10.10 21.85 -10.55
N GLY A 270 10.39 22.30 -9.33
CA GLY A 270 9.90 23.58 -8.81
C GLY A 270 8.45 23.60 -8.33
N ARG A 271 7.72 22.48 -8.49
CA ARG A 271 6.32 22.35 -8.07
C ARG A 271 6.14 21.49 -6.81
N ILE A 272 7.22 20.95 -6.28
CA ILE A 272 7.18 20.16 -5.05
C ILE A 272 7.48 21.06 -3.86
N LYS A 273 6.61 21.04 -2.86
CA LYS A 273 6.75 21.79 -1.62
C LYS A 273 6.77 20.85 -0.43
N LEU A 274 7.58 21.19 0.57
CA LEU A 274 7.63 20.46 1.84
C LEU A 274 7.00 21.30 2.94
N VAL A 275 6.19 20.66 3.76
CA VAL A 275 5.67 21.23 5.01
C VAL A 275 6.29 20.45 6.18
N LYS A 276 6.98 21.17 7.06
CA LYS A 276 7.48 20.63 8.33
C LYS A 276 6.54 21.06 9.43
N LEU A 277 5.77 20.12 9.94
CA LEU A 277 4.90 20.34 11.07
C LEU A 277 5.70 20.58 12.35
N PRO A 278 5.16 21.32 13.35
CA PRO A 278 5.76 21.42 14.68
C PRO A 278 5.98 20.03 15.30
N ASP A 279 6.99 19.92 16.14
CA ASP A 279 7.34 18.66 16.79
C ASP A 279 6.12 18.06 17.52
N ASP A 280 5.99 16.73 17.44
CA ASP A 280 4.90 15.94 18.02
C ASP A 280 3.48 16.30 17.52
N LYS A 281 3.36 16.97 16.35
CA LYS A 281 2.07 17.31 15.74
C LYS A 281 1.84 16.58 14.44
N ASP A 282 0.58 16.19 14.22
CA ASP A 282 0.06 15.85 12.90
C ASP A 282 -0.83 16.98 12.36
N ILE A 283 -1.24 16.88 11.10
CA ILE A 283 -2.07 17.92 10.48
C ILE A 283 -3.49 17.98 11.09
N ALA A 284 -3.98 16.88 11.64
CA ALA A 284 -5.26 16.82 12.33
C ALA A 284 -5.21 17.57 13.66
N ASP A 285 -4.08 17.53 14.38
CA ASP A 285 -3.88 18.34 15.60
C ASP A 285 -3.92 19.84 15.31
N LEU A 286 -3.47 20.26 14.12
CA LEU A 286 -3.49 21.62 13.65
C LEU A 286 -4.81 21.98 12.93
N ARG A 287 -5.77 21.05 12.85
CA ARG A 287 -7.04 21.21 12.14
C ARG A 287 -6.89 21.69 10.70
N GLY A 288 -5.80 21.24 10.03
CA GLY A 288 -5.49 21.62 8.66
C GLY A 288 -4.89 23.03 8.50
N GLU A 289 -4.59 23.74 9.57
CA GLU A 289 -3.95 25.06 9.51
C GLU A 289 -2.45 24.92 9.21
N ILE A 290 -2.08 25.15 7.94
CA ILE A 290 -0.69 25.13 7.49
C ILE A 290 -0.24 26.58 7.34
N LYS A 291 0.66 27.02 8.25
CA LYS A 291 1.21 28.38 8.24
C LYS A 291 2.36 28.47 7.25
N ASP A 292 2.61 29.67 6.72
CA ASP A 292 3.71 29.93 5.78
C ASP A 292 5.08 29.54 6.36
N GLU A 293 5.28 29.70 7.66
CA GLU A 293 6.51 29.33 8.37
C GLU A 293 6.81 27.81 8.36
N TYR A 294 5.82 26.97 8.05
CA TYR A 294 5.99 25.52 7.98
C TYR A 294 6.52 25.06 6.62
N TYR A 295 6.50 25.94 5.59
CA TYR A 295 7.05 25.59 4.29
C TYR A 295 8.58 25.62 4.31
N HIS A 296 9.19 24.53 3.88
CA HIS A 296 10.63 24.39 3.77
C HIS A 296 11.09 24.34 2.32
N ILE A 297 12.13 25.14 2.02
CA ILE A 297 12.82 25.09 0.73
C ILE A 297 14.06 24.22 0.93
N ILE A 298 14.13 23.09 0.21
CA ILE A 298 15.36 22.31 0.11
C ILE A 298 16.24 23.04 -0.92
N LYS A 299 17.41 23.49 -0.45
CA LYS A 299 18.44 24.13 -1.29
C LYS A 299 19.35 23.09 -1.93
#